data_dc1d3c755204c3e4f308126cd0af83ac
#
_entry.id   dc1d3c755204c3e4f308126cd0af83ac
#
_cell.length_a   1.000
_cell.length_b   1.000
_cell.length_c   1.000
_cell.angle_alpha   90.00
_cell.angle_beta   90.00
_cell.angle_gamma   90.00
#
_symmetry.space_group_name_H-M   'P 1'
#
loop_
_entity.id
_entity.type
_entity.pdbx_description
1 polymer ?
#
loop_
_entity_poly.entity_id
_entity_poly.type
_entity_poly.pdbx_seq_one_letter_code
_entity_poly.pdbx_strand_id
1 'polypeptide(L)'
;MTLRKIDIAIIGAGMGGLAAAAALRRVGLDVTVYEQARQFARLGAGIQIGCNAMHVLRGLGLEQRLRAETFYPRSWNNRDWRTGEVLFDMVFGEPAEEKYGAPYLLAHRGDLHAALASLVPTDCLRLDHRLVGLEAGASDRVRLAFANGATAEADAVIGADGVNSVVRSLLFGNVEPQFAGRIAYRTTFPAHRLAEQGVAIDDCVKWWGEDRHIVMYPVKPDRSEVYFVTSQPEPQFTAESWSMEGDVEVLRAAFEGFHPTVRGVLAACPSVHKRVLLDRDPLEQWGDGAVTLLGDSCHPMTPYMAQGAAMAIEDAAILSRCLDGVERAGIAAALRRYEVTRQERTARIQLTSRQNQWGKGATDPDWVYGYNAWTAPLADRSNQVVPDRERLP
;
A
#
# COMPACT_ATOMS: atom_id res chain seq x y z
N MET A 1 31.53 19.61 -18.63
CA MET A 1 30.12 19.47 -18.88
C MET A 1 29.54 18.74 -17.66
N THR A 2 28.72 19.39 -16.85
CA THR A 2 28.01 18.73 -15.78
C THR A 2 26.99 17.76 -16.43
N LEU A 3 27.13 16.45 -16.22
CA LEU A 3 26.17 15.48 -16.70
C LEU A 3 24.78 15.88 -16.15
N ARG A 4 23.83 16.08 -17.04
CA ARG A 4 22.45 16.38 -16.62
C ARG A 4 21.93 15.18 -15.82
N LYS A 5 21.47 15.44 -14.62
CA LYS A 5 20.82 14.39 -13.80
C LYS A 5 19.60 13.83 -14.53
N ILE A 6 19.33 12.54 -14.31
CA ILE A 6 18.11 11.90 -14.80
C ILE A 6 16.92 12.52 -14.08
N ASP A 7 15.93 12.90 -14.85
CA ASP A 7 14.67 13.53 -14.39
C ASP A 7 13.55 12.50 -14.42
N ILE A 8 12.96 12.20 -13.26
CA ILE A 8 11.93 11.18 -13.05
C ILE A 8 10.61 11.86 -12.69
N ALA A 9 9.55 11.55 -13.45
CA ALA A 9 8.19 11.92 -13.09
C ALA A 9 7.51 10.75 -12.37
N ILE A 10 6.95 11.00 -11.19
CA ILE A 10 6.14 10.03 -10.43
C ILE A 10 4.69 10.50 -10.48
N ILE A 11 3.78 9.64 -10.93
CA ILE A 11 2.36 9.91 -11.01
C ILE A 11 1.67 9.27 -9.81
N GLY A 12 1.17 10.12 -8.91
CA GLY A 12 0.53 9.75 -7.66
C GLY A 12 1.40 9.96 -6.43
N ALA A 13 0.91 10.74 -5.48
CA ALA A 13 1.54 10.98 -4.17
C ALA A 13 0.94 10.08 -3.07
N GLY A 14 0.61 8.83 -3.40
CA GLY A 14 0.31 7.79 -2.43
C GLY A 14 1.55 7.32 -1.69
N MET A 15 1.42 6.32 -0.80
CA MET A 15 2.55 5.83 0.00
C MET A 15 3.69 5.31 -0.87
N GLY A 16 3.39 4.57 -1.95
CA GLY A 16 4.40 4.07 -2.87
C GLY A 16 5.11 5.19 -3.63
N GLY A 17 4.36 6.17 -4.18
CA GLY A 17 4.92 7.29 -4.91
C GLY A 17 5.81 8.19 -4.04
N LEU A 18 5.38 8.50 -2.82
CA LEU A 18 6.19 9.28 -1.88
C LEU A 18 7.44 8.52 -1.41
N ALA A 19 7.31 7.22 -1.13
CA ALA A 19 8.46 6.37 -0.78
C ALA A 19 9.46 6.28 -1.95
N ALA A 20 8.96 6.12 -3.20
CA ALA A 20 9.78 6.11 -4.40
C ALA A 20 10.50 7.46 -4.61
N ALA A 21 9.79 8.58 -4.43
CA ALA A 21 10.39 9.91 -4.52
C ALA A 21 11.53 10.07 -3.51
N ALA A 22 11.30 9.69 -2.26
CA ALA A 22 12.32 9.76 -1.21
C ALA A 22 13.52 8.86 -1.54
N ALA A 23 13.29 7.61 -1.96
CA ALA A 23 14.34 6.64 -2.25
C ALA A 23 15.16 7.03 -3.49
N LEU A 24 14.53 7.47 -4.57
CA LEU A 24 15.22 7.88 -5.82
C LEU A 24 16.04 9.15 -5.61
N ARG A 25 15.55 10.11 -4.84
CA ARG A 25 16.32 11.31 -4.50
C ARG A 25 17.58 11.00 -3.70
N ARG A 26 17.58 9.98 -2.85
CA ARG A 26 18.76 9.54 -2.08
C ARG A 26 19.88 9.00 -2.97
N VAL A 27 19.56 8.44 -4.12
CA VAL A 27 20.55 8.01 -5.13
C VAL A 27 20.87 9.09 -6.15
N GLY A 28 20.49 10.35 -5.88
CA GLY A 28 20.90 11.53 -6.62
C GLY A 28 20.09 11.85 -7.88
N LEU A 29 18.93 11.20 -8.07
CA LEU A 29 18.04 11.47 -9.20
C LEU A 29 17.18 12.72 -8.93
N ASP A 30 16.83 13.46 -9.98
CA ASP A 30 15.87 14.55 -9.90
C ASP A 30 14.46 13.97 -10.03
N VAL A 31 13.57 14.32 -9.10
CA VAL A 31 12.25 13.72 -9.02
C VAL A 31 11.18 14.79 -8.88
N THR A 32 10.13 14.68 -9.70
CA THR A 32 8.92 15.47 -9.55
C THR A 32 7.73 14.53 -9.38
N VAL A 33 6.92 14.74 -8.33
CA VAL A 33 5.70 13.97 -8.03
C VAL A 33 4.48 14.78 -8.45
N TYR A 34 3.61 14.19 -9.27
CA TYR A 34 2.36 14.78 -9.75
C TYR A 34 1.17 14.07 -9.08
N GLU A 35 0.34 14.83 -8.39
CA GLU A 35 -0.80 14.34 -7.62
C GLU A 35 -2.10 15.00 -8.10
N GLN A 36 -3.14 14.19 -8.32
CA GLN A 36 -4.45 14.69 -8.78
C GLN A 36 -5.21 15.48 -7.71
N ALA A 37 -5.01 15.16 -6.43
CA ALA A 37 -5.66 15.87 -5.34
C ALA A 37 -5.10 17.29 -5.18
N ARG A 38 -5.96 18.22 -4.81
CA ARG A 38 -5.56 19.62 -4.52
C ARG A 38 -4.88 19.77 -3.17
N GLN A 39 -5.14 18.85 -2.27
CA GLN A 39 -4.56 18.80 -0.93
C GLN A 39 -4.55 17.36 -0.40
N PHE A 40 -3.65 17.06 0.51
CA PHE A 40 -3.67 15.79 1.22
C PHE A 40 -4.74 15.81 2.32
N ALA A 41 -5.47 14.69 2.45
CA ALA A 41 -6.50 14.53 3.47
C ALA A 41 -6.15 13.37 4.42
N ARG A 42 -6.38 13.56 5.72
CA ARG A 42 -6.27 12.51 6.73
C ARG A 42 -7.57 11.70 6.74
N LEU A 43 -7.67 10.72 5.85
CA LEU A 43 -8.84 9.82 5.81
C LEU A 43 -8.78 8.79 6.95
N GLY A 44 -9.89 8.59 7.65
CA GLY A 44 -10.01 7.66 8.79
C GLY A 44 -9.79 6.20 8.39
N ALA A 45 -8.55 5.76 8.43
CA ALA A 45 -8.15 4.38 8.20
C ALA A 45 -6.89 4.03 8.99
N GLY A 46 -6.87 2.83 9.56
CA GLY A 46 -5.66 2.25 10.10
C GLY A 46 -4.80 1.62 9.01
N ILE A 47 -3.56 1.41 9.33
CA ILE A 47 -2.60 0.68 8.50
C ILE A 47 -1.65 -0.12 9.39
N GLN A 48 -1.29 -1.31 8.92
CA GLN A 48 -0.29 -2.16 9.54
C GLN A 48 1.02 -2.00 8.77
N ILE A 49 2.10 -1.71 9.48
CA ILE A 49 3.45 -1.50 8.94
C ILE A 49 4.28 -2.73 9.34
N GLY A 50 4.33 -3.73 8.48
CA GLY A 50 5.10 -4.95 8.72
C GLY A 50 6.60 -4.71 8.81
N CYS A 51 7.33 -5.63 9.44
CA CYS A 51 8.78 -5.55 9.59
C CYS A 51 9.50 -5.35 8.25
N ASN A 52 9.01 -5.98 7.19
CA ASN A 52 9.52 -5.82 5.82
C ASN A 52 9.42 -4.36 5.32
N ALA A 53 8.28 -3.68 5.53
CA ALA A 53 8.14 -2.27 5.19
C ALA A 53 8.98 -1.38 6.11
N MET A 54 9.10 -1.74 7.42
CA MET A 54 9.89 -0.98 8.38
C MET A 54 11.38 -0.99 8.05
N HIS A 55 11.94 -2.03 7.46
CA HIS A 55 13.30 -1.99 6.93
C HIS A 55 13.49 -0.84 5.92
N VAL A 56 12.54 -0.68 5.02
CA VAL A 56 12.60 0.41 4.03
C VAL A 56 12.44 1.78 4.70
N LEU A 57 11.45 1.93 5.56
CA LEU A 57 11.18 3.18 6.27
C LEU A 57 12.32 3.59 7.20
N ARG A 58 12.99 2.63 7.85
CA ARG A 58 14.25 2.84 8.60
C ARG A 58 15.34 3.38 7.68
N GLY A 59 15.54 2.74 6.53
CA GLY A 59 16.48 3.19 5.52
C GLY A 59 16.17 4.60 5.02
N LEU A 60 14.92 5.02 4.99
CA LEU A 60 14.49 6.39 4.67
C LEU A 60 14.58 7.37 5.84
N GLY A 61 14.92 6.91 7.06
CA GLY A 61 15.07 7.75 8.24
C GLY A 61 13.80 8.01 9.04
N LEU A 62 12.73 7.23 8.82
CA LEU A 62 11.42 7.47 9.46
C LEU A 62 11.19 6.66 10.74
N GLU A 63 12.03 5.70 11.11
CA GLU A 63 11.73 4.77 12.20
C GLU A 63 11.50 5.47 13.54
N GLN A 64 12.37 6.39 13.94
CA GLN A 64 12.23 7.09 15.22
C GLN A 64 10.90 7.83 15.33
N ARG A 65 10.50 8.52 14.25
CA ARG A 65 9.22 9.20 14.18
C ARG A 65 8.05 8.23 14.28
N LEU A 66 8.09 7.15 13.49
CA LEU A 66 7.00 6.17 13.48
C LEU A 66 6.85 5.47 14.83
N ARG A 67 7.94 5.10 15.49
CA ARG A 67 7.88 4.53 16.85
C ARG A 67 7.22 5.49 17.85
N ALA A 68 7.47 6.79 17.74
CA ALA A 68 6.90 7.80 18.63
C ALA A 68 5.42 8.10 18.36
N GLU A 69 4.95 7.91 17.12
CA GLU A 69 3.61 8.32 16.70
C GLU A 69 2.61 7.14 16.55
N THR A 70 3.08 5.88 16.63
CA THR A 70 2.27 4.69 16.29
C THR A 70 2.22 3.68 17.43
N PHE A 71 1.26 2.77 17.39
CA PHE A 71 1.13 1.71 18.36
C PHE A 71 2.08 0.56 18.03
N TYR A 72 2.76 0.02 19.07
CA TYR A 72 3.66 -1.13 19.01
C TYR A 72 2.95 -2.38 19.57
N PRO A 73 2.39 -3.27 18.71
CA PRO A 73 1.63 -4.43 19.15
C PRO A 73 2.55 -5.53 19.67
N ARG A 74 2.04 -6.34 20.61
CA ARG A 74 2.71 -7.56 21.08
C ARG A 74 2.39 -8.76 20.21
N SER A 75 1.20 -8.74 19.57
CA SER A 75 0.76 -9.82 18.69
C SER A 75 -0.34 -9.38 17.72
N TRP A 76 -0.58 -10.22 16.73
CA TRP A 76 -1.81 -10.23 15.96
C TRP A 76 -2.61 -11.45 16.35
N ASN A 77 -3.53 -11.26 17.29
CA ASN A 77 -4.30 -12.29 17.94
C ASN A 77 -5.54 -12.64 17.10
N ASN A 78 -5.66 -13.89 16.68
CA ASN A 78 -6.75 -14.37 15.86
C ASN A 78 -7.71 -15.20 16.73
N ARG A 79 -9.00 -14.84 16.74
CA ARG A 79 -10.01 -15.40 17.63
C ARG A 79 -11.22 -15.95 16.91
N ASP A 80 -11.83 -16.94 17.51
CA ASP A 80 -13.18 -17.39 17.16
C ASP A 80 -14.21 -16.29 17.48
N TRP A 81 -15.14 -16.08 16.57
CA TRP A 81 -16.08 -14.99 16.64
C TRP A 81 -17.15 -15.12 17.74
N ARG A 82 -17.48 -16.36 18.17
CA ARG A 82 -18.48 -16.64 19.20
C ARG A 82 -17.87 -16.79 20.58
N THR A 83 -16.86 -17.65 20.69
CA THR A 83 -16.26 -18.04 21.98
C THR A 83 -15.19 -17.07 22.46
N GLY A 84 -14.53 -16.37 21.53
CA GLY A 84 -13.37 -15.56 21.83
C GLY A 84 -12.09 -16.36 22.05
N GLU A 85 -12.11 -17.69 21.84
CA GLU A 85 -10.93 -18.53 21.92
C GLU A 85 -9.88 -18.09 20.90
N VAL A 86 -8.60 -18.17 21.32
CA VAL A 86 -7.47 -17.85 20.44
C VAL A 86 -7.25 -19.02 19.49
N LEU A 87 -7.48 -18.81 18.21
CA LEU A 87 -7.23 -19.78 17.15
C LEU A 87 -5.76 -19.83 16.75
N PHE A 88 -5.14 -18.67 16.70
CA PHE A 88 -3.72 -18.50 16.35
C PHE A 88 -3.25 -17.13 16.82
N ASP A 89 -2.05 -17.07 17.39
CA ASP A 89 -1.41 -15.83 17.81
C ASP A 89 -0.09 -15.63 17.09
N MET A 90 -0.03 -14.57 16.28
CA MET A 90 1.18 -14.17 15.58
C MET A 90 1.94 -13.19 16.46
N VAL A 91 3.01 -13.69 17.10
CA VAL A 91 3.80 -12.92 18.06
C VAL A 91 4.55 -11.80 17.35
N PHE A 92 4.39 -10.58 17.89
CA PHE A 92 5.13 -9.38 17.51
C PHE A 92 5.94 -8.82 18.69
N GLY A 93 6.09 -7.51 18.77
CA GLY A 93 6.88 -6.88 19.82
C GLY A 93 8.37 -7.20 19.69
N GLU A 94 9.07 -7.23 20.82
CA GLU A 94 10.51 -7.50 20.87
C GLU A 94 10.92 -8.82 20.20
N PRO A 95 10.21 -9.95 20.41
CA PRO A 95 10.59 -11.21 19.74
C PRO A 95 10.57 -11.14 18.22
N ALA A 96 9.59 -10.47 17.61
CA ALA A 96 9.55 -10.30 16.18
C ALA A 96 10.62 -9.31 15.69
N GLU A 97 10.88 -8.27 16.45
CA GLU A 97 11.94 -7.31 16.13
C GLU A 97 13.33 -7.95 16.18
N GLU A 98 13.61 -8.79 17.17
CA GLU A 98 14.84 -9.59 17.23
C GLU A 98 14.96 -10.55 16.05
N LYS A 99 13.86 -11.24 15.72
CA LYS A 99 13.83 -12.23 14.63
C LYS A 99 13.98 -11.61 13.26
N TYR A 100 13.25 -10.54 12.98
CA TYR A 100 13.16 -9.93 11.64
C TYR A 100 14.04 -8.67 11.50
N GLY A 101 14.62 -8.17 12.57
CA GLY A 101 15.51 -7.02 12.56
C GLY A 101 14.80 -5.67 12.44
N ALA A 102 13.46 -5.62 12.50
CA ALA A 102 12.66 -4.39 12.45
C ALA A 102 11.33 -4.57 13.17
N PRO A 103 10.74 -3.49 13.76
CA PRO A 103 9.46 -3.59 14.46
C PRO A 103 8.28 -3.79 13.51
N TYR A 104 7.20 -4.34 14.06
CA TYR A 104 5.86 -4.27 13.47
C TYR A 104 5.08 -3.13 14.15
N LEU A 105 4.47 -2.23 13.39
CA LEU A 105 3.78 -1.05 13.93
C LEU A 105 2.35 -0.93 13.38
N LEU A 106 1.46 -0.35 14.19
CA LEU A 106 0.08 -0.04 13.81
C LEU A 106 -0.12 1.46 13.85
N ALA A 107 -0.55 2.03 12.74
CA ALA A 107 -0.63 3.47 12.55
C ALA A 107 -1.98 3.93 12.02
N HIS A 108 -2.28 5.20 12.19
CA HIS A 108 -3.25 5.86 11.33
C HIS A 108 -2.62 6.08 9.95
N ARG A 109 -3.33 5.68 8.89
CA ARG A 109 -2.82 5.74 7.49
C ARG A 109 -2.38 7.16 7.09
N GLY A 110 -3.10 8.18 7.55
CA GLY A 110 -2.74 9.57 7.29
C GLY A 110 -1.43 10.01 7.94
N ASP A 111 -1.08 9.44 9.10
CA ASP A 111 0.16 9.79 9.80
C ASP A 111 1.38 9.18 9.08
N LEU A 112 1.28 7.92 8.60
CA LEU A 112 2.31 7.32 7.75
C LEU A 112 2.48 8.10 6.44
N HIS A 113 1.35 8.51 5.82
CA HIS A 113 1.39 9.34 4.61
C HIS A 113 2.10 10.68 4.86
N ALA A 114 1.77 11.38 5.95
CA ALA A 114 2.41 12.64 6.34
C ALA A 114 3.91 12.46 6.65
N ALA A 115 4.29 11.33 7.26
CA ALA A 115 5.69 11.00 7.48
C ALA A 115 6.45 10.82 6.16
N LEU A 116 5.90 10.10 5.20
CA LEU A 116 6.50 9.93 3.87
C LEU A 116 6.54 11.27 3.10
N ALA A 117 5.45 12.04 3.12
CA ALA A 117 5.38 13.34 2.46
C ALA A 117 6.44 14.32 2.98
N SER A 118 6.79 14.26 4.27
CA SER A 118 7.83 15.12 4.85
C SER A 118 9.25 14.87 4.31
N LEU A 119 9.48 13.73 3.65
CA LEU A 119 10.76 13.41 3.00
C LEU A 119 10.89 14.03 1.60
N VAL A 120 9.78 14.50 1.03
CA VAL A 120 9.75 15.06 -0.33
C VAL A 120 9.64 16.58 -0.22
N PRO A 121 10.61 17.35 -0.72
CA PRO A 121 10.54 18.80 -0.74
C PRO A 121 9.30 19.30 -1.48
N THR A 122 8.75 20.41 -1.02
CA THR A 122 7.49 20.97 -1.58
C THR A 122 7.65 21.42 -3.04
N ASP A 123 8.82 21.82 -3.45
CA ASP A 123 9.15 22.18 -4.83
C ASP A 123 9.23 20.97 -5.78
N CYS A 124 9.27 19.75 -5.22
CA CYS A 124 9.17 18.49 -5.97
C CYS A 124 7.72 17.97 -6.07
N LEU A 125 6.75 18.60 -5.40
CA LEU A 125 5.35 18.21 -5.43
C LEU A 125 4.51 19.13 -6.31
N ARG A 126 3.69 18.52 -7.18
CA ARG A 126 2.72 19.22 -8.05
C ARG A 126 1.34 18.66 -7.78
N LEU A 127 0.58 19.35 -6.93
CA LEU A 127 -0.83 19.03 -6.66
C LEU A 127 -1.73 19.54 -7.78
N ASP A 128 -2.98 19.05 -7.85
CA ASP A 128 -3.95 19.37 -8.91
C ASP A 128 -3.46 18.99 -10.33
N HIS A 129 -2.64 17.93 -10.42
CA HIS A 129 -2.07 17.42 -11.69
C HIS A 129 -2.56 16.00 -11.97
N ARG A 130 -3.81 15.87 -12.43
CA ARG A 130 -4.36 14.58 -12.88
C ARG A 130 -3.84 14.25 -14.26
N LEU A 131 -3.05 13.17 -14.40
CA LEU A 131 -2.54 12.70 -15.70
C LEU A 131 -3.71 12.31 -16.61
N VAL A 132 -3.60 12.67 -17.90
CA VAL A 132 -4.56 12.30 -18.96
C VAL A 132 -3.90 11.75 -20.20
N GLY A 133 -2.59 11.91 -20.37
CA GLY A 133 -1.86 11.38 -21.53
C GLY A 133 -0.37 11.22 -21.29
N LEU A 134 0.20 10.21 -21.97
CA LEU A 134 1.63 9.95 -22.12
C LEU A 134 1.93 9.78 -23.58
N GLU A 135 2.96 10.46 -24.07
CA GLU A 135 3.40 10.43 -25.46
C GLU A 135 4.93 10.37 -25.54
N ALA A 136 5.45 9.86 -26.66
CA ALA A 136 6.87 10.02 -26.96
C ALA A 136 7.18 11.53 -27.12
N GLY A 137 8.07 12.04 -26.28
CA GLY A 137 8.53 13.43 -26.34
C GLY A 137 9.71 13.61 -27.27
N ALA A 138 10.21 14.85 -27.34
CA ALA A 138 11.43 15.15 -28.06
C ALA A 138 12.65 14.48 -27.40
N SER A 139 13.60 14.00 -28.17
CA SER A 139 14.87 13.45 -27.67
C SER A 139 14.74 12.26 -26.74
N ASP A 140 13.85 11.31 -27.06
CA ASP A 140 13.57 10.07 -26.28
C ASP A 140 13.12 10.32 -24.83
N ARG A 141 12.51 11.47 -24.55
CA ARG A 141 11.83 11.74 -23.27
C ARG A 141 10.36 11.36 -23.36
N VAL A 142 9.75 11.16 -22.21
CA VAL A 142 8.30 10.94 -22.10
C VAL A 142 7.62 12.28 -21.83
N ARG A 143 6.65 12.63 -22.67
CA ARG A 143 5.79 13.81 -22.48
C ARG A 143 4.54 13.43 -21.71
N LEU A 144 4.21 14.23 -20.70
CA LEU A 144 3.04 14.07 -19.84
C LEU A 144 2.06 15.23 -20.13
N ALA A 145 0.77 14.88 -20.22
CA ALA A 145 -0.32 15.85 -20.31
C ALA A 145 -1.25 15.71 -19.11
N PHE A 146 -1.65 16.84 -18.52
CA PHE A 146 -2.51 16.90 -17.34
C PHE A 146 -3.85 17.57 -17.62
N ALA A 147 -4.89 17.16 -16.86
CA ALA A 147 -6.26 17.68 -17.04
C ALA A 147 -6.40 19.18 -16.81
N ASN A 148 -5.48 19.80 -16.07
CA ASN A 148 -5.44 21.25 -15.84
C ASN A 148 -4.79 22.04 -17.01
N GLY A 149 -4.41 21.34 -18.10
CA GLY A 149 -3.75 21.92 -19.27
C GLY A 149 -2.22 22.02 -19.17
N ALA A 150 -1.63 21.69 -18.03
CA ALA A 150 -0.19 21.65 -17.87
C ALA A 150 0.42 20.48 -18.66
N THR A 151 1.70 20.64 -19.07
CA THR A 151 2.51 19.58 -19.67
C THR A 151 3.86 19.51 -18.98
N ALA A 152 4.47 18.34 -19.00
CA ALA A 152 5.83 18.12 -18.52
C ALA A 152 6.56 17.11 -19.40
N GLU A 153 7.87 17.02 -19.25
CA GLU A 153 8.71 15.99 -19.88
C GLU A 153 9.66 15.40 -18.84
N ALA A 154 9.85 14.08 -18.88
CA ALA A 154 10.77 13.37 -18.00
C ALA A 154 11.57 12.33 -18.76
N ASP A 155 12.74 11.94 -18.23
CA ASP A 155 13.56 10.87 -18.77
C ASP A 155 12.96 9.48 -18.45
N ALA A 156 12.18 9.39 -17.35
CA ALA A 156 11.37 8.21 -17.03
C ALA A 156 10.08 8.60 -16.27
N VAL A 157 9.06 7.73 -16.35
CA VAL A 157 7.79 7.90 -15.66
C VAL A 157 7.49 6.68 -14.79
N ILE A 158 7.14 6.93 -13.52
CA ILE A 158 6.73 5.92 -12.56
C ILE A 158 5.24 6.10 -12.26
N GLY A 159 4.40 5.18 -12.72
CA GLY A 159 2.97 5.16 -12.42
C GLY A 159 2.71 4.59 -11.03
N ALA A 160 2.49 5.44 -10.03
CA ALA A 160 2.13 5.11 -8.66
C ALA A 160 0.71 5.59 -8.31
N ASP A 161 -0.17 5.63 -9.32
CA ASP A 161 -1.50 6.22 -9.32
C ASP A 161 -2.63 5.27 -8.89
N GLY A 162 -2.26 4.13 -8.29
CA GLY A 162 -3.16 3.26 -7.55
C GLY A 162 -3.98 2.31 -8.43
N VAL A 163 -5.00 1.68 -7.82
CA VAL A 163 -5.78 0.59 -8.44
C VAL A 163 -6.48 0.98 -9.74
N ASN A 164 -6.86 2.26 -9.88
CA ASN A 164 -7.47 2.84 -11.10
C ASN A 164 -6.45 3.57 -11.96
N SER A 165 -5.23 3.03 -12.05
CA SER A 165 -4.11 3.66 -12.71
C SER A 165 -4.39 4.06 -14.17
N VAL A 166 -4.22 5.35 -14.43
CA VAL A 166 -4.26 5.94 -15.79
C VAL A 166 -3.00 5.53 -16.54
N VAL A 167 -1.83 5.51 -15.88
CA VAL A 167 -0.56 5.07 -16.51
C VAL A 167 -0.70 3.64 -17.04
N ARG A 168 -1.22 2.71 -16.21
CA ARG A 168 -1.47 1.33 -16.66
C ARG A 168 -2.42 1.28 -17.86
N SER A 169 -3.49 2.06 -17.82
CA SER A 169 -4.49 2.07 -18.91
C SER A 169 -3.90 2.62 -20.20
N LEU A 170 -3.00 3.59 -20.15
CA LEU A 170 -2.30 4.13 -21.30
C LEU A 170 -1.27 3.15 -21.88
N LEU A 171 -0.60 2.35 -21.03
CA LEU A 171 0.38 1.35 -21.48
C LEU A 171 -0.28 0.08 -22.06
N PHE A 172 -1.30 -0.45 -21.38
CA PHE A 172 -1.79 -1.81 -21.62
C PHE A 172 -3.29 -1.88 -21.97
N GLY A 173 -3.92 -0.72 -22.13
CA GLY A 173 -5.37 -0.65 -22.32
C GLY A 173 -6.15 -0.72 -20.99
N ASN A 174 -7.43 -0.44 -21.07
CA ASN A 174 -8.32 -0.45 -19.93
C ASN A 174 -8.78 -1.88 -19.61
N VAL A 175 -8.30 -2.44 -18.51
CA VAL A 175 -8.79 -3.69 -17.94
C VAL A 175 -9.42 -3.35 -16.59
N GLU A 176 -10.73 -3.56 -16.49
CA GLU A 176 -11.46 -3.29 -15.25
C GLU A 176 -11.01 -4.22 -14.11
N PRO A 177 -10.90 -3.72 -12.87
CA PRO A 177 -10.65 -4.57 -11.72
C PRO A 177 -11.83 -5.49 -11.48
N GLN A 178 -11.56 -6.69 -10.98
CA GLN A 178 -12.60 -7.65 -10.63
C GLN A 178 -13.14 -7.34 -9.24
N PHE A 179 -14.46 -7.36 -9.10
CA PHE A 179 -15.08 -7.30 -7.79
C PHE A 179 -14.85 -8.62 -7.05
N ALA A 180 -14.24 -8.53 -5.85
CA ALA A 180 -13.93 -9.72 -5.05
C ALA A 180 -15.15 -10.35 -4.34
N GLY A 181 -16.39 -9.93 -4.67
CA GLY A 181 -17.61 -10.40 -4.01
C GLY A 181 -17.75 -9.94 -2.55
N ARG A 182 -16.98 -8.94 -2.13
CA ARG A 182 -16.88 -8.53 -0.73
C ARG A 182 -16.74 -7.02 -0.57
N ILE A 183 -17.23 -6.54 0.57
CA ILE A 183 -17.06 -5.16 1.03
C ILE A 183 -16.34 -5.12 2.37
N ALA A 184 -15.76 -3.95 2.67
CA ALA A 184 -15.20 -3.62 3.96
C ALA A 184 -15.88 -2.37 4.53
N TYR A 185 -16.29 -2.43 5.78
CA TYR A 185 -16.57 -1.24 6.58
C TYR A 185 -15.34 -0.91 7.43
N ARG A 186 -14.97 0.36 7.50
CA ARG A 186 -13.81 0.79 8.25
C ARG A 186 -13.97 2.20 8.80
N THR A 187 -13.36 2.44 9.95
CA THR A 187 -13.28 3.78 10.53
C THR A 187 -12.21 3.84 11.61
N THR A 188 -11.79 5.06 11.96
CA THR A 188 -11.08 5.35 13.21
C THR A 188 -11.97 6.22 14.08
N PHE A 189 -11.90 6.03 15.39
CA PHE A 189 -12.63 6.84 16.36
C PHE A 189 -11.92 6.88 17.72
N PRO A 190 -12.25 7.88 18.57
CA PRO A 190 -11.63 8.01 19.90
C PRO A 190 -11.93 6.81 20.81
N ALA A 191 -10.92 6.27 21.46
CA ALA A 191 -11.02 5.07 22.28
C ALA A 191 -11.89 5.24 23.55
N HIS A 192 -12.10 6.48 24.05
CA HIS A 192 -12.98 6.72 25.21
C HIS A 192 -14.42 6.21 24.97
N ARG A 193 -14.88 6.20 23.71
CA ARG A 193 -16.19 5.64 23.34
C ARG A 193 -16.31 4.13 23.59
N LEU A 194 -15.18 3.40 23.59
CA LEU A 194 -15.18 1.98 23.96
C LEU A 194 -15.47 1.77 25.44
N ALA A 195 -14.92 2.64 26.30
CA ALA A 195 -15.15 2.59 27.73
C ALA A 195 -16.63 2.77 28.11
N GLU A 196 -17.38 3.58 27.35
CA GLU A 196 -18.83 3.78 27.49
C GLU A 196 -19.60 2.45 27.21
N GLN A 197 -19.04 1.53 26.45
CA GLN A 197 -19.59 0.22 26.14
C GLN A 197 -18.98 -0.91 27.00
N GLY A 198 -18.13 -0.58 27.95
CA GLY A 198 -17.43 -1.55 28.81
C GLY A 198 -16.46 -2.46 28.07
N VAL A 199 -15.92 -2.03 26.96
CA VAL A 199 -14.96 -2.81 26.13
C VAL A 199 -13.64 -2.07 25.95
N ALA A 200 -12.57 -2.84 25.72
CA ALA A 200 -11.24 -2.32 25.41
C ALA A 200 -10.62 -3.11 24.26
N ILE A 201 -9.72 -2.45 23.53
CA ILE A 201 -8.86 -3.06 22.51
C ILE A 201 -7.40 -2.84 22.93
N ASP A 202 -6.75 -3.90 23.38
CA ASP A 202 -5.42 -3.82 23.97
C ASP A 202 -4.29 -4.12 23.00
N ASP A 203 -4.61 -4.77 21.87
CA ASP A 203 -3.62 -5.20 20.87
C ASP A 203 -4.29 -5.34 19.49
N CYS A 204 -3.57 -5.88 18.50
CA CYS A 204 -4.16 -6.22 17.21
C CYS A 204 -4.95 -7.52 17.32
N VAL A 205 -6.24 -7.46 17.08
CA VAL A 205 -7.14 -8.61 17.19
C VAL A 205 -7.97 -8.79 15.93
N LYS A 206 -8.02 -10.02 15.43
CA LYS A 206 -8.90 -10.43 14.33
C LYS A 206 -9.89 -11.47 14.82
N TRP A 207 -11.17 -11.22 14.57
CA TRP A 207 -12.25 -12.13 14.90
C TRP A 207 -12.78 -12.78 13.63
N TRP A 208 -12.65 -14.10 13.56
CA TRP A 208 -13.03 -14.91 12.42
C TRP A 208 -14.43 -15.48 12.57
N GLY A 209 -15.40 -14.99 11.79
CA GLY A 209 -16.71 -15.59 11.61
C GLY A 209 -16.74 -16.64 10.51
N GLU A 210 -17.93 -17.16 10.23
CA GLU A 210 -18.13 -18.18 9.19
C GLU A 210 -17.81 -17.66 7.80
N ASP A 211 -18.38 -16.50 7.44
CA ASP A 211 -18.22 -15.85 6.13
C ASP A 211 -17.63 -14.44 6.20
N ARG A 212 -17.38 -13.91 7.41
CA ARG A 212 -16.93 -12.54 7.64
C ARG A 212 -15.93 -12.46 8.78
N HIS A 213 -15.19 -11.36 8.83
CA HIS A 213 -14.29 -11.10 9.94
C HIS A 213 -14.19 -9.61 10.21
N ILE A 214 -13.65 -9.27 11.38
CA ILE A 214 -13.29 -7.91 11.77
C ILE A 214 -11.90 -7.91 12.37
N VAL A 215 -11.08 -6.93 11.96
CA VAL A 215 -9.77 -6.63 12.55
C VAL A 215 -9.87 -5.31 13.28
N MET A 216 -9.35 -5.24 14.49
CA MET A 216 -9.39 -4.02 15.30
C MET A 216 -8.09 -3.84 16.06
N TYR A 217 -7.64 -2.58 16.20
CA TYR A 217 -6.40 -2.25 16.89
C TYR A 217 -6.28 -0.75 17.24
N PRO A 218 -5.48 -0.39 18.27
CA PRO A 218 -5.09 1.00 18.50
C PRO A 218 -4.16 1.50 17.40
N VAL A 219 -4.24 2.79 17.07
CA VAL A 219 -3.36 3.43 16.06
C VAL A 219 -2.45 4.50 16.63
N LYS A 220 -2.51 4.72 17.97
CA LYS A 220 -1.68 5.66 18.71
C LYS A 220 -0.98 4.98 19.89
N PRO A 221 0.21 5.45 20.31
CA PRO A 221 0.97 4.85 21.42
C PRO A 221 0.19 4.85 22.74
N ASP A 222 -0.57 5.91 22.99
CA ASP A 222 -1.42 6.10 24.18
C ASP A 222 -2.78 5.40 24.09
N ARG A 223 -3.04 4.69 22.98
CA ARG A 223 -4.29 4.00 22.65
C ARG A 223 -5.51 4.93 22.60
N SER A 224 -5.32 6.24 22.42
CA SER A 224 -6.40 7.24 22.39
C SER A 224 -7.29 7.14 21.16
N GLU A 225 -6.82 6.53 20.08
CA GLU A 225 -7.56 6.33 18.83
C GLU A 225 -7.50 4.86 18.42
N VAL A 226 -8.66 4.30 18.05
CA VAL A 226 -8.79 2.92 17.60
C VAL A 226 -9.30 2.86 16.17
N TYR A 227 -8.94 1.79 15.51
CA TYR A 227 -9.38 1.46 14.15
C TYR A 227 -10.02 0.09 14.11
N PHE A 228 -11.03 -0.07 13.26
CA PHE A 228 -11.42 -1.38 12.78
C PHE A 228 -11.67 -1.41 11.27
N VAL A 229 -11.57 -2.62 10.72
CA VAL A 229 -11.99 -2.96 9.36
C VAL A 229 -12.67 -4.31 9.36
N THR A 230 -13.78 -4.42 8.64
CA THR A 230 -14.48 -5.67 8.40
C THR A 230 -14.19 -6.21 6.99
N SER A 231 -14.50 -7.47 6.76
CA SER A 231 -14.73 -8.03 5.45
C SER A 231 -15.94 -8.93 5.49
N GLN A 232 -16.92 -8.69 4.64
CA GLN A 232 -18.16 -9.46 4.56
C GLN A 232 -18.60 -9.63 3.11
N PRO A 233 -19.37 -10.69 2.79
CA PRO A 233 -19.95 -10.89 1.46
C PRO A 233 -20.87 -9.73 1.07
N GLU A 234 -20.85 -9.38 -0.21
CA GLU A 234 -21.77 -8.43 -0.83
C GLU A 234 -22.06 -8.93 -2.26
N PRO A 235 -23.17 -9.63 -2.49
CA PRO A 235 -23.44 -10.27 -3.79
C PRO A 235 -23.79 -9.28 -4.90
N GLN A 236 -24.25 -8.07 -4.56
CA GLN A 236 -24.68 -7.05 -5.52
C GLN A 236 -24.09 -5.69 -5.17
N PHE A 237 -22.93 -5.39 -5.72
CA PHE A 237 -22.37 -4.07 -5.59
C PHE A 237 -22.41 -3.33 -6.95
N THR A 238 -23.00 -2.12 -6.97
CA THR A 238 -23.24 -1.35 -8.19
C THR A 238 -22.49 -0.03 -8.29
N ALA A 239 -21.73 0.37 -7.26
CA ALA A 239 -21.02 1.64 -7.25
C ALA A 239 -19.59 1.52 -6.72
N GLU A 240 -18.62 2.01 -7.48
CA GLU A 240 -17.21 2.11 -7.10
C GLU A 240 -16.93 3.43 -6.39
N SER A 241 -17.05 3.49 -5.07
CA SER A 241 -16.62 4.66 -4.31
C SER A 241 -15.54 4.29 -3.31
N TRP A 242 -14.44 5.06 -3.28
CA TRP A 242 -13.37 4.92 -2.30
C TRP A 242 -13.76 5.40 -0.91
N SER A 243 -14.83 6.19 -0.78
CA SER A 243 -15.32 6.73 0.49
C SER A 243 -16.83 6.95 0.42
N MET A 244 -17.59 5.86 0.41
CA MET A 244 -19.03 5.94 0.67
C MET A 244 -19.28 5.96 2.17
N GLU A 245 -20.16 6.84 2.63
CA GLU A 245 -20.70 6.74 3.97
C GLU A 245 -21.47 5.41 4.08
N GLY A 246 -21.12 4.60 5.07
CA GLY A 246 -21.76 3.31 5.31
C GLY A 246 -22.85 3.44 6.37
N ASP A 247 -23.85 2.58 6.30
CA ASP A 247 -24.88 2.48 7.34
C ASP A 247 -24.34 1.66 8.53
N VAL A 248 -24.22 2.31 9.69
CA VAL A 248 -23.72 1.69 10.93
C VAL A 248 -24.70 0.62 11.44
N GLU A 249 -26.01 0.80 11.26
CA GLU A 249 -27.01 -0.16 11.74
C GLU A 249 -26.98 -1.43 10.88
N VAL A 250 -26.81 -1.31 9.58
CA VAL A 250 -26.58 -2.48 8.69
C VAL A 250 -25.33 -3.24 9.11
N LEU A 251 -24.24 -2.51 9.45
CA LEU A 251 -23.03 -3.15 9.96
C LEU A 251 -23.26 -3.86 11.30
N ARG A 252 -23.93 -3.22 12.26
CA ARG A 252 -24.26 -3.80 13.58
C ARG A 252 -25.07 -5.07 13.44
N ALA A 253 -26.12 -5.05 12.63
CA ALA A 253 -26.96 -6.21 12.34
C ALA A 253 -26.15 -7.37 11.74
N ALA A 254 -25.22 -7.09 10.82
CA ALA A 254 -24.37 -8.10 10.20
C ALA A 254 -23.46 -8.83 11.21
N PHE A 255 -23.16 -8.24 12.37
CA PHE A 255 -22.28 -8.78 13.41
C PHE A 255 -23.02 -9.11 14.73
N GLU A 256 -24.35 -9.17 14.73
CA GLU A 256 -25.17 -9.38 15.94
C GLU A 256 -24.80 -10.67 16.69
N GLY A 257 -24.46 -11.75 15.97
CA GLY A 257 -24.06 -13.04 16.55
C GLY A 257 -22.63 -13.09 17.10
N PHE A 258 -21.83 -12.04 16.92
CA PHE A 258 -20.43 -12.02 17.35
C PHE A 258 -20.30 -11.84 18.87
N HIS A 259 -19.13 -12.18 19.39
CA HIS A 259 -18.75 -12.03 20.79
C HIS A 259 -19.06 -10.60 21.31
N PRO A 260 -19.45 -10.44 22.59
CA PRO A 260 -19.80 -9.12 23.16
C PRO A 260 -18.77 -8.02 22.94
N THR A 261 -17.47 -8.34 22.95
CA THR A 261 -16.40 -7.37 22.64
C THR A 261 -16.57 -6.76 21.25
N VAL A 262 -16.84 -7.57 20.21
CA VAL A 262 -17.04 -7.09 18.84
C VAL A 262 -18.27 -6.20 18.75
N ARG A 263 -19.38 -6.64 19.35
CA ARG A 263 -20.63 -5.86 19.38
C ARG A 263 -20.46 -4.54 20.10
N GLY A 264 -19.72 -4.53 21.22
CA GLY A 264 -19.42 -3.30 21.97
C GLY A 264 -18.57 -2.32 21.15
N VAL A 265 -17.57 -2.80 20.40
CA VAL A 265 -16.78 -1.96 19.49
C VAL A 265 -17.66 -1.34 18.40
N LEU A 266 -18.56 -2.12 17.80
CA LEU A 266 -19.47 -1.61 16.77
C LEU A 266 -20.54 -0.68 17.35
N ALA A 267 -20.98 -0.87 18.60
CA ALA A 267 -21.87 0.05 19.31
C ALA A 267 -21.21 1.40 19.60
N ALA A 268 -19.91 1.40 19.96
CA ALA A 268 -19.11 2.61 20.18
C ALA A 268 -18.84 3.42 18.91
N CYS A 269 -18.92 2.78 17.75
CA CYS A 269 -18.59 3.38 16.46
C CYS A 269 -19.63 4.43 16.04
N PRO A 270 -19.24 5.70 15.76
CA PRO A 270 -20.20 6.75 15.40
C PRO A 270 -20.59 6.75 13.90
N SER A 271 -19.68 6.36 13.03
CA SER A 271 -19.86 6.34 11.58
C SER A 271 -18.85 5.42 10.91
N VAL A 272 -19.16 4.94 9.73
CA VAL A 272 -18.30 4.03 8.98
C VAL A 272 -18.21 4.44 7.51
N HIS A 273 -17.13 4.07 6.87
CA HIS A 273 -16.98 4.14 5.42
C HIS A 273 -17.09 2.74 4.82
N LYS A 274 -17.99 2.59 3.86
CA LYS A 274 -18.16 1.37 3.06
C LYS A 274 -17.21 1.41 1.86
N ARG A 275 -16.53 0.31 1.59
CA ARG A 275 -15.61 0.18 0.47
C ARG A 275 -15.74 -1.18 -0.19
N VAL A 276 -15.76 -1.19 -1.52
CA VAL A 276 -15.63 -2.42 -2.31
C VAL A 276 -14.23 -2.97 -2.21
N LEU A 277 -14.11 -4.29 -2.17
CA LEU A 277 -12.83 -4.96 -2.36
C LEU A 277 -12.69 -5.34 -3.83
N LEU A 278 -11.70 -4.75 -4.46
CA LEU A 278 -11.31 -5.01 -5.82
C LEU A 278 -10.05 -5.87 -5.85
N ASP A 279 -9.95 -6.71 -6.85
CA ASP A 279 -8.82 -7.58 -7.09
C ASP A 279 -8.42 -7.54 -8.57
N ARG A 280 -7.20 -7.95 -8.86
CA ARG A 280 -6.67 -8.16 -10.22
C ARG A 280 -5.75 -9.37 -10.20
N ASP A 281 -5.64 -10.04 -11.31
CA ASP A 281 -4.60 -11.03 -11.49
C ASP A 281 -3.23 -10.35 -11.55
N PRO A 282 -2.15 -11.05 -11.12
CA PRO A 282 -0.81 -10.54 -11.26
C PRO A 282 -0.50 -10.13 -12.70
N LEU A 283 0.04 -8.92 -12.88
CA LEU A 283 0.42 -8.43 -14.20
C LEU A 283 1.71 -9.11 -14.67
N GLU A 284 1.73 -9.55 -15.92
CA GLU A 284 2.91 -10.14 -16.57
C GLU A 284 3.94 -9.08 -16.99
N GLN A 285 3.50 -7.86 -17.20
CA GLN A 285 4.33 -6.73 -17.62
C GLN A 285 3.95 -5.48 -16.84
N TRP A 286 4.94 -4.77 -16.29
CA TRP A 286 4.73 -3.57 -15.50
C TRP A 286 5.11 -2.28 -16.21
N GLY A 287 5.86 -2.35 -17.31
CA GLY A 287 6.33 -1.18 -17.99
C GLY A 287 6.65 -1.41 -19.46
N ASP A 288 6.90 -0.30 -20.16
CA ASP A 288 7.42 -0.27 -21.52
C ASP A 288 8.40 0.88 -21.65
N GLY A 289 9.60 0.59 -22.17
CA GLY A 289 10.67 1.57 -22.34
C GLY A 289 11.03 2.31 -21.06
N ALA A 290 10.79 3.61 -21.04
CA ALA A 290 11.09 4.51 -19.92
C ALA A 290 9.90 4.70 -18.96
N VAL A 291 8.83 3.91 -19.07
CA VAL A 291 7.64 3.99 -18.21
C VAL A 291 7.46 2.67 -17.46
N THR A 292 7.23 2.73 -16.14
CA THR A 292 6.92 1.56 -15.33
C THR A 292 5.87 1.86 -14.26
N LEU A 293 5.22 0.82 -13.73
CA LEU A 293 4.24 0.89 -12.66
C LEU A 293 4.86 0.56 -11.30
N LEU A 294 4.21 1.01 -10.21
CA LEU A 294 4.63 0.78 -8.84
C LEU A 294 3.41 0.67 -7.90
N GLY A 295 3.42 -0.31 -6.98
CA GLY A 295 2.38 -0.48 -5.97
C GLY A 295 1.02 -0.91 -6.56
N ASP A 296 -0.08 -0.34 -6.07
CA ASP A 296 -1.44 -0.73 -6.50
C ASP A 296 -1.72 -0.48 -7.98
N SER A 297 -0.87 0.27 -8.70
CA SER A 297 -0.99 0.44 -10.15
C SER A 297 -0.60 -0.83 -10.90
N CYS A 298 0.27 -1.68 -10.35
CA CYS A 298 0.68 -2.95 -10.95
C CYS A 298 0.21 -4.19 -10.19
N HIS A 299 0.16 -4.18 -8.85
CA HIS A 299 -0.22 -5.34 -8.03
C HIS A 299 -1.25 -5.01 -6.94
N PRO A 300 -2.42 -4.43 -7.28
CA PRO A 300 -3.47 -4.21 -6.31
C PRO A 300 -3.89 -5.55 -5.70
N MET A 301 -4.21 -5.55 -4.41
CA MET A 301 -4.52 -6.78 -3.68
C MET A 301 -5.60 -6.59 -2.63
N THR A 302 -6.25 -7.68 -2.27
CA THR A 302 -7.16 -7.71 -1.13
C THR A 302 -6.40 -7.42 0.18
N PRO A 303 -7.04 -6.85 1.22
CA PRO A 303 -6.34 -6.35 2.40
C PRO A 303 -5.99 -7.42 3.44
N TYR A 304 -6.18 -8.70 3.16
CA TYR A 304 -6.22 -9.76 4.17
C TYR A 304 -4.88 -10.10 4.82
N MET A 305 -3.78 -9.77 4.16
CA MET A 305 -2.42 -9.88 4.70
C MET A 305 -1.86 -8.54 5.19
N ALA A 306 -2.60 -7.44 5.02
CA ALA A 306 -2.15 -6.07 5.31
C ALA A 306 -0.82 -5.69 4.60
N GLN A 307 -0.58 -6.20 3.38
CA GLN A 307 0.70 -6.04 2.68
C GLN A 307 0.68 -5.08 1.49
N GLY A 308 -0.46 -4.52 1.05
CA GLY A 308 -0.50 -3.66 -0.13
C GLY A 308 0.46 -2.46 -0.04
N ALA A 309 0.40 -1.70 1.02
CA ALA A 309 1.32 -0.57 1.22
C ALA A 309 2.77 -1.02 1.46
N ALA A 310 2.98 -2.16 2.14
CA ALA A 310 4.30 -2.72 2.35
C ALA A 310 4.98 -3.08 1.01
N MET A 311 4.24 -3.70 0.08
CA MET A 311 4.75 -4.02 -1.26
C MET A 311 5.13 -2.76 -2.03
N ALA A 312 4.30 -1.71 -2.01
CA ALA A 312 4.61 -0.44 -2.66
C ALA A 312 5.84 0.27 -2.05
N ILE A 313 6.04 0.15 -0.74
CA ILE A 313 7.22 0.68 -0.04
C ILE A 313 8.47 -0.15 -0.37
N GLU A 314 8.37 -1.49 -0.43
CA GLU A 314 9.46 -2.35 -0.91
C GLU A 314 9.85 -2.04 -2.36
N ASP A 315 8.86 -1.81 -3.24
CA ASP A 315 9.07 -1.43 -4.64
C ASP A 315 9.96 -0.19 -4.74
N ALA A 316 9.68 0.82 -3.91
CA ALA A 316 10.46 2.07 -3.88
C ALA A 316 11.96 1.82 -3.62
N ALA A 317 12.28 0.95 -2.67
CA ALA A 317 13.66 0.59 -2.36
C ALA A 317 14.32 -0.19 -3.51
N ILE A 318 13.64 -1.20 -4.06
CA ILE A 318 14.18 -1.99 -5.18
C ILE A 318 14.36 -1.11 -6.43
N LEU A 319 13.38 -0.26 -6.75
CA LEU A 319 13.44 0.66 -7.89
C LEU A 319 14.65 1.60 -7.77
N SER A 320 14.86 2.20 -6.59
CA SER A 320 16.00 3.09 -6.36
C SER A 320 17.35 2.37 -6.52
N ARG A 321 17.46 1.12 -6.03
CA ARG A 321 18.66 0.28 -6.19
C ARG A 321 18.92 -0.11 -7.65
N CYS A 322 17.85 -0.30 -8.43
CA CYS A 322 17.99 -0.61 -9.86
C CYS A 322 18.44 0.59 -10.68
N LEU A 323 18.05 1.81 -10.28
CA LEU A 323 18.37 3.07 -10.96
C LEU A 323 19.64 3.76 -10.43
N ASP A 324 20.22 3.27 -9.33
CA ASP A 324 21.45 3.84 -8.75
C ASP A 324 22.64 3.71 -9.72
N GLY A 325 23.28 4.85 -10.02
CA GLY A 325 24.41 4.94 -10.95
C GLY A 325 24.09 4.64 -12.42
N VAL A 326 22.81 4.58 -12.80
CA VAL A 326 22.37 4.31 -14.18
C VAL A 326 22.47 5.60 -15.00
N GLU A 327 23.00 5.49 -16.22
CA GLU A 327 22.92 6.55 -17.22
C GLU A 327 21.60 6.50 -17.98
N ARG A 328 21.22 7.61 -18.65
CA ARG A 328 19.94 7.73 -19.36
C ARG A 328 19.64 6.57 -20.32
N ALA A 329 20.64 6.12 -21.10
CA ALA A 329 20.49 5.00 -22.03
C ALA A 329 20.18 3.65 -21.33
N GLY A 330 20.49 3.54 -20.03
CA GLY A 330 20.25 2.34 -19.23
C GLY A 330 18.89 2.30 -18.51
N ILE A 331 18.07 3.36 -18.59
CA ILE A 331 16.82 3.50 -17.83
C ILE A 331 15.88 2.32 -18.10
N ALA A 332 15.56 2.02 -19.35
CA ALA A 332 14.63 0.94 -19.71
C ALA A 332 15.07 -0.42 -19.15
N ALA A 333 16.37 -0.72 -19.24
CA ALA A 333 16.94 -1.93 -18.67
C ALA A 333 16.84 -1.97 -17.12
N ALA A 334 17.06 -0.84 -16.46
CA ALA A 334 16.95 -0.73 -15.00
C ALA A 334 15.49 -0.89 -14.53
N LEU A 335 14.52 -0.31 -15.24
CA LEU A 335 13.10 -0.47 -14.97
C LEU A 335 12.64 -1.93 -15.17
N ARG A 336 13.13 -2.58 -16.23
CA ARG A 336 12.85 -4.01 -16.43
C ARG A 336 13.46 -4.88 -15.33
N ARG A 337 14.67 -4.57 -14.88
CA ARG A 337 15.31 -5.24 -13.74
C ARG A 337 14.50 -5.12 -12.46
N TYR A 338 13.97 -3.93 -12.19
CA TYR A 338 13.06 -3.69 -11.07
C TYR A 338 11.82 -4.59 -11.16
N GLU A 339 11.15 -4.60 -12.31
CA GLU A 339 9.97 -5.42 -12.58
C GLU A 339 10.24 -6.90 -12.29
N VAL A 340 11.25 -7.49 -12.93
CA VAL A 340 11.61 -8.91 -12.76
C VAL A 340 11.95 -9.24 -11.30
N THR A 341 12.62 -8.31 -10.61
CA THR A 341 12.97 -8.50 -9.19
C THR A 341 11.73 -8.59 -8.29
N ARG A 342 10.66 -7.87 -8.65
CA ARG A 342 9.48 -7.72 -7.78
C ARG A 342 8.32 -8.66 -8.10
N GLN A 343 8.16 -9.07 -9.36
CA GLN A 343 6.98 -9.78 -9.84
C GLN A 343 6.64 -11.04 -9.04
N GLU A 344 7.59 -11.93 -8.82
CA GLU A 344 7.34 -13.19 -8.11
C GLU A 344 6.85 -12.93 -6.68
N ARG A 345 7.52 -12.04 -5.94
CA ARG A 345 7.17 -11.73 -4.56
C ARG A 345 5.79 -11.07 -4.45
N THR A 346 5.51 -10.07 -5.28
CA THR A 346 4.22 -9.36 -5.24
C THR A 346 3.08 -10.27 -5.69
N ALA A 347 3.26 -11.08 -6.72
CA ALA A 347 2.28 -12.08 -7.16
C ALA A 347 1.98 -13.10 -6.06
N ARG A 348 3.00 -13.61 -5.35
CA ARG A 348 2.80 -14.52 -4.22
C ARG A 348 1.99 -13.88 -3.10
N ILE A 349 2.26 -12.62 -2.76
CA ILE A 349 1.48 -11.87 -1.76
C ILE A 349 0.03 -11.66 -2.23
N GLN A 350 -0.19 -11.23 -3.49
CA GLN A 350 -1.53 -11.07 -4.06
C GLN A 350 -2.36 -12.35 -3.96
N LEU A 351 -1.83 -13.46 -4.46
CA LEU A 351 -2.52 -14.75 -4.50
C LEU A 351 -2.78 -15.31 -3.10
N THR A 352 -1.82 -15.16 -2.17
CA THR A 352 -2.01 -15.58 -0.77
C THR A 352 -3.06 -14.71 -0.08
N SER A 353 -3.03 -13.40 -0.31
CA SER A 353 -4.02 -12.48 0.25
C SER A 353 -5.44 -12.79 -0.25
N ARG A 354 -5.59 -13.12 -1.54
CA ARG A 354 -6.87 -13.49 -2.17
C ARG A 354 -7.56 -14.67 -1.46
N GLN A 355 -6.79 -15.62 -0.93
CA GLN A 355 -7.32 -16.79 -0.23
C GLN A 355 -8.05 -16.44 1.07
N ASN A 356 -7.79 -15.28 1.67
CA ASN A 356 -8.41 -14.81 2.92
C ASN A 356 -8.30 -15.84 4.08
N GLN A 357 -7.14 -16.48 4.23
CA GLN A 357 -6.87 -17.48 5.27
C GLN A 357 -5.72 -17.08 6.20
N TRP A 358 -5.08 -15.94 5.94
CA TRP A 358 -3.91 -15.48 6.68
C TRP A 358 -4.23 -15.27 8.17
N GLY A 359 -3.53 -16.03 9.02
CA GLY A 359 -3.71 -16.01 10.47
C GLY A 359 -4.93 -16.79 10.99
N LYS A 360 -5.71 -17.47 10.14
CA LYS A 360 -6.84 -18.31 10.60
C LYS A 360 -6.39 -19.58 11.32
N GLY A 361 -5.19 -20.05 11.00
CA GLY A 361 -4.52 -21.20 11.61
C GLY A 361 -3.02 -21.04 11.51
N ALA A 362 -2.28 -22.12 11.68
CA ALA A 362 -0.82 -22.13 11.60
C ALA A 362 -0.36 -21.45 10.29
N THR A 363 0.37 -20.36 10.45
CA THR A 363 0.81 -19.50 9.34
C THR A 363 2.30 -19.24 9.51
N ASP A 364 3.07 -19.43 8.44
CA ASP A 364 4.48 -19.05 8.40
C ASP A 364 4.60 -17.58 7.92
N PRO A 365 4.94 -16.62 8.79
CA PRO A 365 5.10 -15.24 8.43
C PRO A 365 6.52 -14.87 7.96
N ASP A 366 7.49 -15.79 8.05
CA ASP A 366 8.91 -15.49 7.89
C ASP A 366 9.26 -14.98 6.49
N TRP A 367 8.67 -15.59 5.45
CA TRP A 367 8.88 -15.18 4.07
C TRP A 367 8.29 -13.78 3.76
N VAL A 368 7.34 -13.30 4.58
CA VAL A 368 6.77 -11.95 4.47
C VAL A 368 7.62 -10.95 5.23
N TYR A 369 7.76 -11.16 6.55
CA TYR A 369 8.32 -10.15 7.45
C TYR A 369 9.85 -10.15 7.50
N GLY A 370 10.51 -11.27 7.17
CA GLY A 370 11.97 -11.36 7.09
C GLY A 370 12.59 -10.73 5.83
N TYR A 371 11.78 -10.24 4.90
CA TYR A 371 12.30 -9.64 3.66
C TYR A 371 12.79 -8.21 3.88
N ASN A 372 14.03 -7.94 3.49
CA ASN A 372 14.62 -6.60 3.49
C ASN A 372 14.93 -6.14 2.06
N ALA A 373 14.14 -5.22 1.53
CA ALA A 373 14.29 -4.72 0.17
C ALA A 373 15.61 -3.96 -0.08
N TRP A 374 16.28 -3.47 0.96
CA TRP A 374 17.60 -2.83 0.81
C TRP A 374 18.73 -3.83 0.55
N THR A 375 18.58 -5.08 0.97
CA THR A 375 19.63 -6.10 0.88
C THR A 375 19.27 -7.32 0.02
N ALA A 376 17.98 -7.48 -0.29
CA ALA A 376 17.48 -8.57 -1.12
C ALA A 376 18.21 -8.63 -2.47
N PRO A 377 18.47 -9.82 -3.03
CA PRO A 377 19.05 -9.97 -4.35
C PRO A 377 18.21 -9.26 -5.41
N LEU A 378 18.86 -8.56 -6.33
CA LEU A 378 18.21 -8.05 -7.54
C LEU A 378 18.37 -9.07 -8.66
N ALA A 379 17.41 -9.13 -9.58
CA ALA A 379 17.52 -9.96 -10.78
C ALA A 379 18.81 -9.68 -11.55
N ASP A 380 19.38 -10.70 -12.18
CA ASP A 380 20.59 -10.55 -12.97
C ASP A 380 20.39 -9.63 -14.19
N ARG A 381 21.39 -8.84 -14.51
CA ARG A 381 21.34 -7.96 -15.70
C ARG A 381 21.27 -8.76 -17.01
N SER A 382 21.65 -10.04 -17.01
CA SER A 382 21.67 -10.93 -18.17
C SER A 382 20.31 -11.54 -18.53
N ASN A 383 19.35 -11.56 -17.63
CA ASN A 383 17.98 -12.06 -17.88
C ASN A 383 17.08 -11.03 -18.62
N GLN A 384 17.68 -10.02 -19.22
CA GLN A 384 17.01 -8.91 -19.90
C GLN A 384 16.82 -9.18 -21.39
N VAL A 385 16.30 -10.35 -21.79
CA VAL A 385 15.86 -10.53 -23.18
C VAL A 385 14.59 -9.69 -23.38
N VAL A 386 14.77 -8.51 -23.94
CA VAL A 386 13.66 -7.70 -24.47
C VAL A 386 13.15 -8.44 -25.70
N PRO A 387 11.89 -8.90 -25.74
CA PRO A 387 11.31 -9.38 -26.99
C PRO A 387 11.25 -8.18 -27.95
N ASP A 388 11.90 -8.32 -29.10
CA ASP A 388 11.78 -7.38 -30.20
C ASP A 388 10.31 -7.36 -30.64
N ARG A 389 9.53 -6.39 -30.18
CA ARG A 389 8.19 -6.13 -30.69
C ARG A 389 8.24 -4.86 -31.51
N GLU A 390 7.84 -4.99 -32.75
CA GLU A 390 7.59 -3.92 -33.70
C GLU A 390 6.91 -2.73 -33.02
N ARG A 391 7.54 -1.56 -33.15
CA ARG A 391 7.02 -0.27 -32.68
C ARG A 391 5.60 -0.09 -33.19
N LEU A 392 4.67 0.11 -32.27
CA LEU A 392 3.30 0.52 -32.59
C LEU A 392 3.34 1.85 -33.36
N PRO A 393 2.45 2.02 -34.36
CA PRO A 393 2.44 3.15 -35.31
C PRO A 393 2.15 4.48 -34.64
#